data_012da84eed70e874571b9ef9de3a6227
#
_entry.id   012da84eed70e874571b9ef9de3a6227
#
_cell.length_a   1.000
_cell.length_b   1.000
_cell.length_c   1.000
_cell.angle_alpha   90.00
_cell.angle_beta   90.00
_cell.angle_gamma   90.00
#
_symmetry.space_group_name_H-M   'P 1'
#
loop_
_entity.id
_entity.type
_entity.pdbx_description
1 polymer ?
#
loop_
_entity_poly.entity_id
_entity_poly.type
_entity_poly.pdbx_seq_one_letter_code
_entity_poly.pdbx_strand_id
1 'polypeptide(L)'
;MRVNYIKKGVLLLKIFNMKKIITLFLISLIVSCKSDPVLFELTTSVNPVGYGIVSPNKGTVWLGDQIELSAEANTGYSFVKWSGDLNDSISKVSLIFDSDKSVIAEFTEMTKVPDNIFEKYLIEIGVDDKIDGFVNTNKIKKITSLNISNKGVNDLTGIEDFITLKVLIADNNLISNLDLNFNTELEILSLNNNSLKILDFTNNTNLKIIYLNDNSFENLDLSLISNLIEFSAINNLMNCIKINNSQISSSSNWFKDAQTVFDTSC
;
A
#
# COMPACT_ATOMS: atom_id res chain seq x y z
N MET A 1 40.08 -80.61 -56.62
CA MET A 1 38.80 -79.80 -56.34
C MET A 1 38.41 -79.79 -54.84
N ARG A 2 39.37 -79.68 -53.90
CA ARG A 2 39.06 -79.61 -52.43
C ARG A 2 39.64 -78.39 -51.71
N VAL A 3 40.38 -77.53 -52.37
CA VAL A 3 41.07 -76.39 -51.70
C VAL A 3 40.27 -75.10 -51.74
N ASN A 4 39.30 -74.95 -52.64
CA ASN A 4 38.52 -73.70 -52.81
C ASN A 4 37.31 -73.50 -51.85
N TYR A 5 36.80 -74.63 -51.21
CA TYR A 5 35.66 -74.49 -50.29
C TYR A 5 36.03 -74.00 -48.90
N ILE A 6 37.26 -74.26 -48.43
CA ILE A 6 37.70 -73.88 -47.09
C ILE A 6 38.00 -72.37 -47.04
N LYS A 7 38.50 -71.79 -48.13
CA LYS A 7 38.74 -70.32 -48.15
C LYS A 7 37.48 -69.51 -48.19
N LYS A 8 36.39 -69.94 -48.80
CA LYS A 8 35.09 -69.25 -48.79
C LYS A 8 34.41 -69.32 -47.43
N GLY A 9 34.48 -70.45 -46.70
CA GLY A 9 33.93 -70.57 -45.37
C GLY A 9 34.57 -69.70 -44.32
N VAL A 10 35.91 -69.55 -44.33
CA VAL A 10 36.67 -68.71 -43.41
C VAL A 10 36.41 -67.22 -43.69
N LEU A 11 36.25 -66.86 -44.99
CA LEU A 11 35.93 -65.46 -45.35
C LEU A 11 34.51 -65.06 -44.93
N LEU A 12 33.52 -65.98 -45.08
CA LEU A 12 32.16 -65.78 -44.63
C LEU A 12 32.06 -65.67 -43.09
N LEU A 13 32.81 -66.48 -42.32
CA LEU A 13 32.85 -66.42 -40.86
C LEU A 13 33.46 -65.10 -40.37
N LYS A 14 34.53 -64.65 -41.05
CA LYS A 14 35.15 -63.29 -40.72
C LYS A 14 34.21 -62.18 -41.03
N ILE A 15 33.47 -62.21 -42.13
CA ILE A 15 32.49 -61.15 -42.47
C ILE A 15 31.29 -61.16 -41.49
N PHE A 16 30.87 -62.37 -41.07
CA PHE A 16 29.77 -62.50 -40.10
C PHE A 16 30.16 -62.01 -38.70
N ASN A 17 31.41 -62.26 -38.27
CA ASN A 17 31.91 -61.69 -36.99
C ASN A 17 32.14 -60.16 -37.04
N MET A 18 32.62 -59.68 -38.18
CA MET A 18 32.74 -58.21 -38.35
C MET A 18 31.39 -57.50 -38.33
N LYS A 19 30.34 -58.05 -38.96
CA LYS A 19 29.01 -57.50 -38.93
C LYS A 19 28.42 -57.52 -37.52
N LYS A 20 28.61 -58.57 -36.72
CA LYS A 20 28.20 -58.63 -35.32
C LYS A 20 28.96 -57.63 -34.44
N ILE A 21 30.26 -57.43 -34.64
CA ILE A 21 31.07 -56.46 -33.93
C ILE A 21 30.65 -55.04 -34.28
N ILE A 22 30.41 -54.74 -35.55
CA ILE A 22 29.92 -53.44 -35.99
C ILE A 22 28.49 -53.16 -35.44
N THR A 23 27.61 -54.17 -35.39
CA THR A 23 26.26 -54.04 -34.82
C THR A 23 26.32 -53.86 -33.31
N LEU A 24 27.22 -54.55 -32.58
CA LEU A 24 27.44 -54.30 -31.15
C LEU A 24 28.07 -52.93 -30.90
N PHE A 25 28.96 -52.45 -31.76
CA PHE A 25 29.57 -51.12 -31.63
C PHE A 25 28.58 -49.99 -31.99
N LEU A 26 27.67 -50.23 -32.95
CA LEU A 26 26.56 -49.30 -33.24
C LEU A 26 25.48 -49.27 -32.15
N ILE A 27 25.23 -50.37 -31.45
CA ILE A 27 24.29 -50.42 -30.33
C ILE A 27 24.91 -49.74 -29.10
N SER A 28 26.23 -49.79 -28.90
CA SER A 28 26.87 -49.09 -27.78
C SER A 28 26.97 -47.58 -27.99
N LEU A 29 26.82 -47.08 -29.22
CA LEU A 29 26.81 -45.65 -29.53
C LEU A 29 25.41 -45.00 -29.38
N ILE A 30 24.36 -45.81 -29.11
CA ILE A 30 23.01 -45.33 -28.84
C ILE A 30 22.74 -45.29 -27.32
N VAL A 31 23.73 -45.49 -26.46
CA VAL A 31 23.63 -45.05 -25.07
C VAL A 31 23.73 -43.54 -25.11
N SER A 32 22.64 -42.92 -25.56
CA SER A 32 22.39 -41.52 -25.38
C SER A 32 22.70 -41.19 -23.92
N CYS A 33 23.64 -40.36 -23.70
CA CYS A 33 23.84 -39.72 -22.43
C CYS A 33 22.49 -39.01 -22.09
N LYS A 34 21.57 -39.73 -21.45
CA LYS A 34 20.48 -39.07 -20.75
C LYS A 34 21.20 -38.31 -19.62
N SER A 35 21.46 -37.04 -19.82
CA SER A 35 21.75 -36.19 -18.70
C SER A 35 20.61 -36.38 -17.72
N ASP A 36 20.92 -36.68 -16.48
CA ASP A 36 19.88 -36.74 -15.44
C ASP A 36 19.13 -35.38 -15.49
N PRO A 37 17.80 -35.46 -15.41
CA PRO A 37 17.00 -34.24 -15.45
C PRO A 37 17.41 -33.33 -14.30
N VAL A 38 17.76 -32.06 -14.61
CA VAL A 38 18.15 -31.06 -13.62
C VAL A 38 16.90 -30.46 -13.05
N LEU A 39 16.73 -30.54 -11.72
CA LEU A 39 15.66 -29.93 -10.94
C LEU A 39 16.17 -28.68 -10.25
N PHE A 40 15.35 -27.66 -10.24
CA PHE A 40 15.56 -26.43 -9.50
C PHE A 40 14.48 -26.21 -8.47
N GLU A 41 14.80 -25.45 -7.42
CA GLU A 41 13.85 -25.09 -6.38
C GLU A 41 13.28 -23.68 -6.60
N LEU A 42 11.97 -23.55 -6.40
CA LEU A 42 11.29 -22.27 -6.26
C LEU A 42 11.05 -22.03 -4.78
N THR A 43 11.51 -20.89 -4.30
CA THR A 43 11.13 -20.35 -3.00
C THR A 43 10.47 -19.00 -3.20
N THR A 44 9.27 -18.79 -2.62
CA THR A 44 8.60 -17.50 -2.65
C THR A 44 8.32 -17.00 -1.25
N SER A 45 8.31 -15.67 -1.09
CA SER A 45 7.96 -15.01 0.16
C SER A 45 7.13 -13.75 -0.07
N VAL A 46 6.51 -13.27 0.99
CA VAL A 46 5.69 -12.05 1.01
C VAL A 46 6.35 -11.02 1.92
N ASN A 47 6.48 -9.80 1.46
CA ASN A 47 7.03 -8.69 2.23
C ASN A 47 6.11 -7.45 2.14
N PRO A 48 5.61 -6.89 3.25
CA PRO A 48 5.63 -7.45 4.61
C PRO A 48 4.77 -8.72 4.75
N VAL A 49 5.12 -9.57 5.70
CA VAL A 49 4.37 -10.81 6.00
C VAL A 49 2.93 -10.46 6.39
N GLY A 50 1.95 -11.17 5.81
CA GLY A 50 0.53 -10.98 6.09
C GLY A 50 -0.16 -9.96 5.18
N TYR A 51 0.55 -9.27 4.26
CA TYR A 51 -0.05 -8.28 3.35
C TYR A 51 -0.64 -8.90 2.08
N GLY A 52 -0.33 -10.16 1.81
CA GLY A 52 -0.84 -10.88 0.66
C GLY A 52 -0.43 -12.34 0.66
N ILE A 53 -0.69 -13.02 -0.45
CA ILE A 53 -0.31 -14.40 -0.70
C ILE A 53 0.38 -14.53 -2.06
N VAL A 54 1.21 -15.57 -2.20
CA VAL A 54 1.87 -15.95 -3.45
C VAL A 54 1.52 -17.39 -3.79
N SER A 55 1.24 -17.65 -5.05
CA SER A 55 0.99 -18.99 -5.57
C SER A 55 1.81 -19.23 -6.85
N PRO A 56 2.50 -20.38 -6.95
CA PRO A 56 2.79 -21.34 -5.87
C PRO A 56 3.76 -20.74 -4.85
N ASN A 57 3.69 -21.19 -3.59
CA ASN A 57 4.56 -20.70 -2.52
C ASN A 57 5.93 -21.38 -2.47
N LYS A 58 6.08 -22.51 -3.13
CA LYS A 58 7.32 -23.28 -3.32
C LYS A 58 7.08 -24.38 -4.37
N GLY A 59 8.14 -24.93 -4.89
CA GLY A 59 8.06 -26.08 -5.82
C GLY A 59 9.43 -26.53 -6.32
N THR A 60 9.44 -27.71 -6.96
CA THR A 60 10.58 -28.21 -7.75
C THR A 60 10.19 -28.23 -9.21
N VAL A 61 11.10 -27.76 -10.08
CA VAL A 61 10.84 -27.49 -11.50
C VAL A 61 12.01 -28.01 -12.34
N TRP A 62 11.72 -28.57 -13.50
CA TRP A 62 12.75 -29.01 -14.43
C TRP A 62 13.41 -27.82 -15.15
N LEU A 63 14.66 -27.99 -15.52
CA LEU A 63 15.38 -27.03 -16.39
C LEU A 63 14.55 -26.70 -17.64
N GLY A 64 14.26 -25.41 -17.85
CA GLY A 64 13.52 -24.91 -19.00
C GLY A 64 12.00 -24.91 -18.83
N ASP A 65 11.46 -25.46 -17.76
CA ASP A 65 10.04 -25.36 -17.47
C ASP A 65 9.65 -23.93 -17.05
N GLN A 66 8.38 -23.64 -17.24
CA GLN A 66 7.78 -22.34 -16.94
C GLN A 66 6.69 -22.49 -15.88
N ILE A 67 6.76 -21.67 -14.84
CA ILE A 67 5.71 -21.58 -13.82
C ILE A 67 5.07 -20.19 -13.90
N GLU A 68 3.74 -20.14 -13.82
CA GLU A 68 3.01 -18.91 -13.58
C GLU A 68 3.01 -18.62 -12.07
N LEU A 69 3.59 -17.46 -11.70
CA LEU A 69 3.50 -16.90 -10.35
C LEU A 69 2.36 -15.91 -10.30
N SER A 70 1.59 -15.93 -9.21
CA SER A 70 0.59 -14.91 -8.92
C SER A 70 0.74 -14.39 -7.50
N ALA A 71 0.69 -13.07 -7.35
CA ALA A 71 0.61 -12.36 -6.08
C ALA A 71 -0.78 -11.76 -5.92
N GLU A 72 -1.43 -12.03 -4.78
CA GLU A 72 -2.75 -11.51 -4.44
C GLU A 72 -2.67 -10.77 -3.12
N ALA A 73 -3.14 -9.51 -3.11
CA ALA A 73 -3.13 -8.67 -1.92
C ALA A 73 -4.31 -9.02 -1.00
N ASN A 74 -4.07 -9.01 0.30
CA ASN A 74 -5.14 -9.05 1.29
C ASN A 74 -5.90 -7.71 1.30
N THR A 75 -7.09 -7.70 1.89
CA THR A 75 -7.91 -6.47 2.04
C THR A 75 -7.11 -5.37 2.75
N GLY A 76 -7.11 -4.16 2.20
CA GLY A 76 -6.35 -3.02 2.73
C GLY A 76 -4.90 -2.95 2.28
N TYR A 77 -4.47 -3.82 1.36
CA TYR A 77 -3.11 -3.84 0.82
C TYR A 77 -3.12 -3.85 -0.71
N SER A 78 -1.99 -3.55 -1.33
CA SER A 78 -1.80 -3.62 -2.77
C SER A 78 -0.45 -4.25 -3.11
N PHE A 79 -0.41 -5.05 -4.16
CA PHE A 79 0.84 -5.55 -4.72
C PHE A 79 1.61 -4.41 -5.37
N VAL A 80 2.92 -4.36 -5.11
CA VAL A 80 3.82 -3.33 -5.67
C VAL A 80 4.65 -3.89 -6.80
N LYS A 81 5.38 -4.95 -6.51
CA LYS A 81 6.31 -5.58 -7.47
C LYS A 81 6.80 -6.94 -6.98
N TRP A 82 7.41 -7.67 -7.88
CA TRP A 82 8.30 -8.77 -7.56
C TRP A 82 9.73 -8.26 -7.33
N SER A 83 10.47 -8.93 -6.46
CA SER A 83 11.90 -8.71 -6.19
C SER A 83 12.64 -10.03 -5.96
N GLY A 84 13.97 -9.99 -5.81
CA GLY A 84 14.81 -11.19 -5.78
C GLY A 84 15.23 -11.59 -7.20
N ASP A 85 15.07 -12.87 -7.56
CA ASP A 85 15.41 -13.38 -8.89
C ASP A 85 14.38 -13.03 -9.98
N LEU A 86 13.35 -12.28 -9.64
CA LEU A 86 12.36 -11.69 -10.54
C LEU A 86 12.19 -10.21 -10.21
N ASN A 87 12.17 -9.35 -11.23
CA ASN A 87 11.86 -7.92 -11.06
C ASN A 87 10.78 -7.52 -12.06
N ASP A 88 9.53 -7.47 -11.61
CA ASP A 88 8.37 -7.14 -12.42
C ASP A 88 7.30 -6.44 -11.55
N SER A 89 6.47 -5.58 -12.14
CA SER A 89 5.35 -4.91 -11.47
C SER A 89 3.99 -5.53 -11.79
N ILE A 90 3.96 -6.58 -12.62
CA ILE A 90 2.73 -7.30 -12.94
C ILE A 90 2.55 -8.43 -11.93
N SER A 91 1.39 -8.49 -11.27
CA SER A 91 1.12 -9.46 -10.19
C SER A 91 1.04 -10.91 -10.67
N LYS A 92 0.81 -11.14 -11.98
CA LYS A 92 0.84 -12.47 -12.59
C LYS A 92 1.90 -12.50 -13.67
N VAL A 93 2.92 -13.33 -13.49
CA VAL A 93 4.07 -13.44 -14.39
C VAL A 93 4.47 -14.89 -14.59
N SER A 94 5.08 -15.17 -15.73
CA SER A 94 5.66 -16.46 -16.03
C SER A 94 7.16 -16.45 -15.81
N LEU A 95 7.67 -17.38 -15.02
CA LEU A 95 9.09 -17.53 -14.69
C LEU A 95 9.65 -18.80 -15.32
N ILE A 96 10.74 -18.67 -16.08
CA ILE A 96 11.47 -19.79 -16.68
C ILE A 96 12.63 -20.20 -15.76
N PHE A 97 12.83 -21.51 -15.58
CA PHE A 97 13.83 -22.04 -14.66
C PHE A 97 15.11 -22.46 -15.38
N ASP A 98 16.20 -21.77 -15.06
CA ASP A 98 17.59 -22.05 -15.44
C ASP A 98 18.51 -22.24 -14.22
N SER A 99 17.98 -21.99 -13.03
CA SER A 99 18.61 -22.09 -11.71
C SER A 99 17.52 -22.14 -10.62
N ASP A 100 17.93 -22.37 -9.37
CA ASP A 100 17.07 -22.11 -8.21
C ASP A 100 16.61 -20.66 -8.22
N LYS A 101 15.37 -20.40 -7.84
CA LYS A 101 14.77 -19.07 -7.83
C LYS A 101 14.20 -18.73 -6.45
N SER A 102 14.60 -17.56 -5.94
CA SER A 102 14.05 -16.94 -4.75
C SER A 102 13.35 -15.65 -5.12
N VAL A 103 12.03 -15.60 -4.96
CA VAL A 103 11.18 -14.50 -5.42
C VAL A 103 10.37 -13.95 -4.25
N ILE A 104 10.32 -12.63 -4.15
CA ILE A 104 9.61 -11.92 -3.09
C ILE A 104 8.49 -11.09 -3.73
N ALA A 105 7.27 -11.26 -3.25
CA ALA A 105 6.17 -10.36 -3.57
C ALA A 105 6.14 -9.20 -2.56
N GLU A 106 6.34 -7.99 -3.07
CA GLU A 106 6.32 -6.76 -2.27
C GLU A 106 4.91 -6.17 -2.28
N PHE A 107 4.39 -5.87 -1.09
CA PHE A 107 3.08 -5.25 -0.90
C PHE A 107 3.18 -3.95 -0.11
N THR A 108 2.14 -3.13 -0.18
CA THR A 108 2.02 -1.88 0.59
C THR A 108 0.64 -1.76 1.21
N GLU A 109 0.55 -1.03 2.31
CA GLU A 109 -0.70 -0.66 2.96
C GLU A 109 -1.42 0.43 2.16
N MET A 110 -2.76 0.35 2.12
CA MET A 110 -3.62 1.29 1.42
C MET A 110 -4.64 1.91 2.39
N THR A 111 -4.75 3.22 2.37
CA THR A 111 -5.76 3.99 3.09
C THR A 111 -6.98 4.17 2.22
N LYS A 112 -8.16 3.90 2.76
CA LYS A 112 -9.43 4.13 2.06
C LYS A 112 -9.75 5.62 2.00
N VAL A 113 -10.08 6.14 0.81
CA VAL A 113 -10.48 7.53 0.56
C VAL A 113 -11.76 7.51 -0.29
N PRO A 114 -12.95 7.43 0.32
CA PRO A 114 -14.20 7.20 -0.41
C PRO A 114 -14.71 8.44 -1.16
N ASP A 115 -14.26 9.64 -0.79
CA ASP A 115 -14.63 10.87 -1.48
C ASP A 115 -13.73 11.08 -2.71
N ASN A 116 -14.31 10.92 -3.91
CA ASN A 116 -13.59 11.05 -5.17
C ASN A 116 -12.98 12.45 -5.38
N ILE A 117 -13.52 13.49 -4.73
CA ILE A 117 -12.98 14.86 -4.83
C ILE A 117 -11.74 14.97 -3.96
N PHE A 118 -11.76 14.38 -2.77
CA PHE A 118 -10.59 14.29 -1.90
C PHE A 118 -9.49 13.46 -2.59
N GLU A 119 -9.82 12.28 -3.11
CA GLU A 119 -8.87 11.44 -3.84
C GLU A 119 -8.28 12.15 -5.06
N LYS A 120 -9.12 12.84 -5.86
CA LYS A 120 -8.66 13.66 -6.98
C LYS A 120 -7.66 14.73 -6.55
N TYR A 121 -7.88 15.37 -5.39
CA TYR A 121 -6.93 16.33 -4.86
C TYR A 121 -5.60 15.66 -4.49
N LEU A 122 -5.61 14.43 -3.93
CA LEU A 122 -4.38 13.68 -3.66
C LEU A 122 -3.61 13.34 -4.94
N ILE A 123 -4.31 13.12 -6.05
CA ILE A 123 -3.71 12.96 -7.39
C ILE A 123 -3.10 14.30 -7.85
N GLU A 124 -3.83 15.43 -7.72
CA GLU A 124 -3.35 16.76 -8.10
C GLU A 124 -2.03 17.13 -7.42
N ILE A 125 -1.85 16.73 -6.16
CA ILE A 125 -0.60 16.96 -5.40
C ILE A 125 0.45 15.85 -5.58
N GLY A 126 0.22 14.88 -6.45
CA GLY A 126 1.17 13.82 -6.82
C GLY A 126 1.34 12.71 -5.77
N VAL A 127 0.39 12.58 -4.86
CA VAL A 127 0.41 11.56 -3.80
C VAL A 127 -0.21 10.26 -4.28
N ASP A 128 -1.21 10.37 -5.14
CA ASP A 128 -1.90 9.26 -5.77
C ASP A 128 -1.77 9.30 -7.30
N ASP A 129 -2.26 8.27 -8.01
CA ASP A 129 -2.15 8.16 -9.47
C ASP A 129 -3.47 7.81 -10.18
N LYS A 130 -4.51 7.41 -9.45
CA LYS A 130 -5.81 7.01 -9.99
C LYS A 130 -6.94 7.20 -8.98
N ILE A 131 -8.17 7.29 -9.48
CA ILE A 131 -9.37 7.31 -8.63
C ILE A 131 -9.89 5.88 -8.50
N ASP A 132 -9.62 5.25 -7.34
CA ASP A 132 -10.06 3.88 -7.03
C ASP A 132 -10.55 3.71 -5.59
N GLY A 133 -10.64 4.80 -4.83
CA GLY A 133 -11.08 4.83 -3.44
C GLY A 133 -9.98 4.48 -2.44
N PHE A 134 -8.70 4.43 -2.88
CA PHE A 134 -7.57 4.07 -2.04
C PHE A 134 -6.32 4.89 -2.39
N VAL A 135 -5.52 5.21 -1.38
CA VAL A 135 -4.21 5.85 -1.53
C VAL A 135 -3.14 5.08 -0.77
N ASN A 136 -1.90 5.10 -1.26
CA ASN A 136 -0.79 4.46 -0.57
C ASN A 136 -0.52 5.12 0.78
N THR A 137 -0.74 4.39 1.87
CA THR A 137 -0.61 4.87 3.24
C THR A 137 0.79 5.43 3.53
N ASN A 138 1.85 4.80 2.99
CA ASN A 138 3.23 5.26 3.21
C ASN A 138 3.54 6.61 2.54
N LYS A 139 2.74 7.03 1.54
CA LYS A 139 2.88 8.35 0.93
C LYS A 139 2.22 9.42 1.79
N ILE A 140 0.99 9.17 2.26
CA ILE A 140 0.22 10.15 3.04
C ILE A 140 0.76 10.35 4.47
N LYS A 141 1.34 9.32 5.09
CA LYS A 141 2.03 9.42 6.40
C LYS A 141 3.15 10.46 6.46
N LYS A 142 3.60 10.99 5.32
CA LYS A 142 4.69 11.99 5.24
C LYS A 142 4.18 13.41 5.03
N ILE A 143 2.89 13.58 4.85
CA ILE A 143 2.29 14.89 4.58
C ILE A 143 2.13 15.65 5.89
N THR A 144 2.75 16.82 5.97
CA THR A 144 2.70 17.68 7.14
C THR A 144 1.73 18.85 6.97
N SER A 145 1.30 19.16 5.74
CA SER A 145 0.38 20.25 5.45
C SER A 145 -0.57 19.84 4.33
N LEU A 146 -1.86 20.04 4.53
CA LEU A 146 -2.91 19.78 3.57
C LEU A 146 -3.83 20.99 3.47
N ASN A 147 -3.94 21.56 2.25
CA ASN A 147 -4.88 22.63 1.96
C ASN A 147 -5.85 22.19 0.86
N ILE A 148 -7.04 21.81 1.28
CA ILE A 148 -8.10 21.30 0.39
C ILE A 148 -9.31 22.26 0.33
N SER A 149 -9.08 23.55 0.58
CA SER A 149 -10.15 24.57 0.57
C SER A 149 -10.79 24.71 -0.80
N ASN A 150 -12.10 25.02 -0.81
CA ASN A 150 -12.88 25.33 -2.02
C ASN A 150 -12.93 24.19 -3.04
N LYS A 151 -12.86 22.94 -2.59
CA LYS A 151 -12.91 21.78 -3.50
C LYS A 151 -14.31 21.11 -3.57
N GLY A 152 -15.18 21.35 -2.60
CA GLY A 152 -16.49 20.70 -2.51
C GLY A 152 -16.42 19.30 -1.90
N VAL A 153 -15.39 19.00 -1.12
CA VAL A 153 -15.24 17.74 -0.39
C VAL A 153 -16.30 17.64 0.69
N ASN A 154 -16.88 16.44 0.84
CA ASN A 154 -17.84 16.18 1.89
C ASN A 154 -17.39 15.14 2.92
N ASP A 155 -16.43 14.31 2.59
CA ASP A 155 -15.90 13.23 3.44
C ASP A 155 -14.37 13.21 3.40
N LEU A 156 -13.74 13.40 4.56
CA LEU A 156 -12.30 13.31 4.73
C LEU A 156 -11.86 11.97 5.33
N THR A 157 -12.69 10.91 5.24
CA THR A 157 -12.26 9.55 5.63
C THR A 157 -10.94 9.20 4.95
N GLY A 158 -9.99 8.69 5.72
CA GLY A 158 -8.59 8.48 5.34
C GLY A 158 -7.66 9.53 5.94
N ILE A 159 -8.19 10.67 6.45
CA ILE A 159 -7.38 11.70 7.11
C ILE A 159 -6.67 11.15 8.36
N GLU A 160 -7.21 10.14 9.00
CA GLU A 160 -6.66 9.46 10.17
C GLU A 160 -5.25 8.92 9.96
N ASP A 161 -4.91 8.54 8.72
CA ASP A 161 -3.59 8.02 8.36
C ASP A 161 -2.56 9.11 8.03
N PHE A 162 -2.96 10.40 8.00
CA PHE A 162 -2.04 11.54 7.89
C PHE A 162 -1.41 11.88 9.25
N ILE A 163 -0.74 10.90 9.84
CA ILE A 163 -0.27 10.93 11.24
C ILE A 163 0.78 12.02 11.55
N THR A 164 1.43 12.59 10.53
CA THR A 164 2.40 13.71 10.69
C THR A 164 1.81 15.07 10.32
N LEU A 165 0.48 15.13 10.12
CA LEU A 165 -0.20 16.34 9.67
C LEU A 165 -0.16 17.43 10.78
N LYS A 166 0.42 18.57 10.46
CA LYS A 166 0.52 19.76 11.34
C LYS A 166 -0.44 20.86 10.95
N VAL A 167 -0.76 20.95 9.66
CA VAL A 167 -1.63 22.01 9.13
C VAL A 167 -2.72 21.36 8.28
N LEU A 168 -3.97 21.54 8.69
CA LEU A 168 -5.15 21.19 7.90
C LEU A 168 -5.96 22.46 7.63
N ILE A 169 -6.10 22.80 6.36
CA ILE A 169 -6.96 23.89 5.88
C ILE A 169 -7.97 23.29 4.91
N ALA A 170 -9.24 23.24 5.33
CA ALA A 170 -10.33 22.65 4.56
C ALA A 170 -11.56 23.57 4.52
N ASP A 171 -11.32 24.87 4.40
CA ASP A 171 -12.39 25.89 4.33
C ASP A 171 -13.25 25.74 3.08
N ASN A 172 -14.50 26.18 3.19
CA ASN A 172 -15.45 26.22 2.06
C ASN A 172 -15.64 24.85 1.39
N ASN A 173 -15.98 23.84 2.20
CA ASN A 173 -16.32 22.50 1.77
C ASN A 173 -17.72 22.09 2.30
N LEU A 174 -18.06 20.83 2.19
CA LEU A 174 -19.35 20.29 2.60
C LEU A 174 -19.21 19.28 3.76
N ILE A 175 -18.12 19.40 4.53
CA ILE A 175 -17.77 18.43 5.57
C ILE A 175 -18.76 18.56 6.73
N SER A 176 -19.40 17.44 7.06
CA SER A 176 -20.37 17.36 8.17
C SER A 176 -19.90 16.50 9.34
N ASN A 177 -18.94 15.62 9.10
CA ASN A 177 -18.29 14.77 10.08
C ASN A 177 -16.79 14.76 9.85
N LEU A 178 -16.01 14.77 10.92
CA LEU A 178 -14.55 14.72 10.86
C LEU A 178 -14.02 14.10 12.14
N ASP A 179 -13.18 13.08 12.00
CA ASP A 179 -12.43 12.46 13.09
C ASP A 179 -10.95 12.84 12.96
N LEU A 180 -10.41 13.53 13.97
CA LEU A 180 -9.02 13.95 14.04
C LEU A 180 -8.23 13.23 15.13
N ASN A 181 -8.76 12.15 15.71
CA ASN A 181 -8.17 11.47 16.86
C ASN A 181 -6.73 10.97 16.62
N PHE A 182 -6.37 10.67 15.37
CA PHE A 182 -5.05 10.18 15.01
C PHE A 182 -4.10 11.28 14.50
N ASN A 183 -4.61 12.50 14.23
CA ASN A 183 -3.82 13.64 13.77
C ASN A 183 -3.26 14.44 14.96
N THR A 184 -2.53 13.76 15.84
CA THR A 184 -2.07 14.30 17.13
C THR A 184 -1.01 15.40 17.00
N GLU A 185 -0.37 15.52 15.82
CA GLU A 185 0.64 16.56 15.52
C GLU A 185 0.03 17.88 15.03
N LEU A 186 -1.32 17.99 14.92
CA LEU A 186 -1.98 19.18 14.41
C LEU A 186 -1.65 20.42 15.27
N GLU A 187 -1.18 21.46 14.58
CA GLU A 187 -0.88 22.77 15.14
C GLU A 187 -1.85 23.84 14.63
N ILE A 188 -2.32 23.72 13.39
CA ILE A 188 -3.23 24.67 12.72
C ILE A 188 -4.38 23.90 12.09
N LEU A 189 -5.60 24.30 12.41
CA LEU A 189 -6.83 23.77 11.88
C LEU A 189 -7.74 24.89 11.39
N SER A 190 -8.11 24.87 10.10
CA SER A 190 -9.09 25.76 9.52
C SER A 190 -10.18 24.97 8.80
N LEU A 191 -11.42 25.13 9.27
CA LEU A 191 -12.61 24.42 8.79
C LEU A 191 -13.78 25.40 8.60
N ASN A 192 -13.50 26.65 8.28
CA ASN A 192 -14.54 27.66 8.07
C ASN A 192 -15.49 27.25 6.94
N ASN A 193 -16.74 27.63 7.08
CA ASN A 193 -17.76 27.41 6.05
C ASN A 193 -17.87 25.94 5.65
N ASN A 194 -18.28 25.13 6.63
CA ASN A 194 -18.61 23.70 6.50
C ASN A 194 -19.95 23.40 7.18
N SER A 195 -20.27 22.14 7.41
CA SER A 195 -21.53 21.70 8.04
C SER A 195 -21.29 20.93 9.34
N LEU A 196 -20.18 21.18 10.01
CA LEU A 196 -19.77 20.46 11.21
C LEU A 196 -20.67 20.84 12.40
N LYS A 197 -21.05 19.83 13.21
CA LYS A 197 -21.84 19.98 14.43
C LYS A 197 -21.06 19.62 15.68
N ILE A 198 -20.14 18.70 15.55
CA ILE A 198 -19.34 18.14 16.65
C ILE A 198 -17.90 17.99 16.15
N LEU A 199 -16.96 18.26 17.04
CA LEU A 199 -15.53 17.97 16.82
C LEU A 199 -14.89 17.68 18.17
N ASP A 200 -14.20 16.55 18.28
CA ASP A 200 -13.48 16.15 19.47
C ASP A 200 -11.99 16.53 19.33
N PHE A 201 -11.49 17.26 20.31
CA PHE A 201 -10.10 17.73 20.38
C PHE A 201 -9.26 16.98 21.44
N THR A 202 -9.77 15.87 21.99
CA THR A 202 -9.13 15.17 23.11
C THR A 202 -7.66 14.81 22.81
N ASN A 203 -7.35 14.46 21.58
CA ASN A 203 -6.01 14.05 21.15
C ASN A 203 -5.22 15.15 20.42
N ASN A 204 -5.81 16.33 20.17
CA ASN A 204 -5.20 17.39 19.38
C ASN A 204 -4.63 18.53 20.27
N THR A 205 -3.96 18.18 21.36
CA THR A 205 -3.47 19.11 22.39
C THR A 205 -2.34 20.03 21.90
N ASN A 206 -1.77 19.77 20.71
CA ASN A 206 -0.74 20.60 20.08
C ASN A 206 -1.31 21.79 19.28
N LEU A 207 -2.64 21.91 19.14
CA LEU A 207 -3.28 22.97 18.39
C LEU A 207 -2.98 24.35 18.99
N LYS A 208 -2.65 25.29 18.11
CA LYS A 208 -2.32 26.70 18.41
C LYS A 208 -3.30 27.67 17.74
N ILE A 209 -3.83 27.29 16.58
CA ILE A 209 -4.73 28.10 15.77
C ILE A 209 -5.91 27.25 15.31
N ILE A 210 -7.14 27.73 15.60
CA ILE A 210 -8.37 27.03 15.21
C ILE A 210 -9.36 28.03 14.63
N TYR A 211 -9.80 27.78 13.38
CA TYR A 211 -10.86 28.54 12.72
C TYR A 211 -12.02 27.61 12.35
N LEU A 212 -13.21 27.89 12.90
CA LEU A 212 -14.43 27.12 12.77
C LEU A 212 -15.65 27.98 12.43
N ASN A 213 -15.44 29.16 11.81
CA ASN A 213 -16.52 30.08 11.47
C ASN A 213 -17.51 29.42 10.49
N ASP A 214 -18.76 29.86 10.54
CA ASP A 214 -19.79 29.42 9.58
C ASP A 214 -19.95 27.89 9.54
N ASN A 215 -20.24 27.32 10.72
CA ASN A 215 -20.57 25.90 10.91
C ASN A 215 -21.87 25.76 11.73
N SER A 216 -22.15 24.58 12.23
CA SER A 216 -23.36 24.28 13.01
C SER A 216 -23.04 23.72 14.40
N PHE A 217 -21.93 24.13 15.00
CA PHE A 217 -21.55 23.66 16.33
C PHE A 217 -22.57 24.13 17.38
N GLU A 218 -23.04 23.21 18.21
CA GLU A 218 -23.89 23.50 19.37
C GLU A 218 -23.07 23.54 20.67
N ASN A 219 -21.99 22.78 20.73
CA ASN A 219 -21.07 22.68 21.85
C ASN A 219 -19.63 22.56 21.36
N LEU A 220 -18.67 23.06 22.12
CA LEU A 220 -17.26 22.90 21.84
C LEU A 220 -16.46 22.88 23.15
N ASP A 221 -15.53 21.93 23.28
CA ASP A 221 -14.61 21.81 24.41
C ASP A 221 -13.17 22.06 23.96
N LEU A 222 -12.60 23.17 24.37
CA LEU A 222 -11.20 23.58 24.11
C LEU A 222 -10.32 23.38 25.34
N SER A 223 -10.85 22.87 26.45
CA SER A 223 -10.18 22.86 27.75
C SER A 223 -8.88 22.07 27.79
N LEU A 224 -8.68 21.13 26.85
CA LEU A 224 -7.44 20.34 26.74
C LEU A 224 -6.36 21.01 25.89
N ILE A 225 -6.68 22.09 25.14
CA ILE A 225 -5.76 22.74 24.22
C ILE A 225 -5.08 23.93 24.93
N SER A 226 -4.24 23.67 25.90
CA SER A 226 -3.65 24.70 26.76
C SER A 226 -2.76 25.73 26.04
N ASN A 227 -2.27 25.41 24.85
CA ASN A 227 -1.39 26.27 24.04
C ASN A 227 -2.13 27.03 22.92
N LEU A 228 -3.48 27.10 22.97
CA LEU A 228 -4.27 27.78 21.95
C LEU A 228 -4.01 29.29 21.99
N ILE A 229 -3.55 29.83 20.87
CA ILE A 229 -3.17 31.25 20.69
C ILE A 229 -4.29 32.01 19.99
N GLU A 230 -4.82 31.41 18.92
CA GLU A 230 -5.82 32.07 18.07
C GLU A 230 -7.01 31.15 17.85
N PHE A 231 -8.22 31.69 18.02
CA PHE A 231 -9.46 30.95 17.87
C PHE A 231 -10.55 31.84 17.28
N SER A 232 -11.33 31.27 16.35
CA SER A 232 -12.53 31.89 15.83
C SER A 232 -13.61 30.86 15.51
N ALA A 233 -14.82 31.11 16.00
CA ALA A 233 -16.00 30.26 15.72
C ALA A 233 -17.29 31.13 15.65
N ILE A 234 -17.24 32.19 14.84
CA ILE A 234 -18.39 33.08 14.57
C ILE A 234 -19.40 32.36 13.65
N ASN A 235 -20.66 32.72 13.76
CA ASN A 235 -21.76 32.12 13.00
C ASN A 235 -21.91 30.61 13.26
N ASN A 236 -22.08 30.26 14.54
CA ASN A 236 -22.39 28.92 15.00
C ASN A 236 -23.65 28.94 15.91
N LEU A 237 -24.02 27.79 16.46
CA LEU A 237 -25.21 27.63 17.29
C LEU A 237 -24.90 27.55 18.80
N MET A 238 -23.68 27.84 19.19
CA MET A 238 -23.19 27.66 20.56
C MET A 238 -23.68 28.74 21.50
N ASN A 239 -24.07 28.34 22.72
CA ASN A 239 -24.28 29.24 23.85
C ASN A 239 -23.05 29.31 24.75
N CYS A 240 -22.27 28.25 24.82
CA CYS A 240 -21.09 28.13 25.65
C CYS A 240 -19.97 27.38 24.93
N ILE A 241 -18.73 27.83 25.13
CA ILE A 241 -17.52 27.13 24.70
C ILE A 241 -16.71 26.84 25.97
N LYS A 242 -16.45 25.56 26.23
CA LYS A 242 -15.70 25.16 27.41
C LYS A 242 -14.23 25.43 27.23
N ILE A 243 -13.63 26.09 28.21
CA ILE A 243 -12.20 26.43 28.29
C ILE A 243 -11.64 26.05 29.67
N ASN A 244 -10.32 26.03 29.81
CA ASN A 244 -9.67 25.87 31.11
C ASN A 244 -9.29 27.22 31.75
N ASN A 245 -8.93 27.18 33.02
CA ASN A 245 -8.58 28.40 33.77
C ASN A 245 -7.41 29.18 33.17
N SER A 246 -6.44 28.53 32.55
CA SER A 246 -5.28 29.22 31.96
C SER A 246 -5.65 29.95 30.66
N GLN A 247 -6.76 29.60 30.03
CA GLN A 247 -7.24 30.21 28.79
C GLN A 247 -8.11 31.47 29.02
N ILE A 248 -8.57 31.75 30.24
CA ILE A 248 -9.47 32.88 30.54
C ILE A 248 -8.88 34.22 30.08
N SER A 249 -7.58 34.42 30.30
CA SER A 249 -6.93 35.69 29.89
C SER A 249 -6.72 35.81 28.39
N SER A 250 -6.38 34.71 27.73
CA SER A 250 -6.16 34.64 26.26
C SER A 250 -7.46 34.69 25.47
N SER A 251 -8.55 34.14 26.02
CA SER A 251 -9.86 34.10 25.36
C SER A 251 -10.48 35.46 25.07
N SER A 252 -9.98 36.56 25.72
CA SER A 252 -10.40 37.92 25.40
C SER A 252 -10.14 38.34 23.96
N ASN A 253 -9.18 37.71 23.29
CA ASN A 253 -8.80 37.99 21.90
C ASN A 253 -9.38 36.97 20.91
N TRP A 254 -10.20 36.04 21.36
CA TRP A 254 -10.81 35.02 20.52
C TRP A 254 -12.17 35.46 20.02
N PHE A 255 -12.55 35.02 18.84
CA PHE A 255 -13.77 35.45 18.18
C PHE A 255 -14.87 34.38 18.31
N LYS A 256 -16.06 34.83 18.72
CA LYS A 256 -17.27 34.02 18.89
C LYS A 256 -18.50 34.90 18.67
N ASP A 257 -19.67 34.31 18.58
CA ASP A 257 -20.93 35.02 18.52
C ASP A 257 -21.22 35.78 19.84
N ALA A 258 -21.97 36.85 19.76
CA ALA A 258 -22.25 37.73 20.91
C ALA A 258 -22.98 36.99 22.05
N GLN A 259 -23.84 36.04 21.72
CA GLN A 259 -24.59 35.20 22.69
C GLN A 259 -23.75 34.10 23.34
N THR A 260 -22.65 33.71 22.71
CA THR A 260 -21.78 32.66 23.22
C THR A 260 -20.91 33.17 24.36
N VAL A 261 -20.66 32.36 25.37
CA VAL A 261 -19.72 32.62 26.46
C VAL A 261 -18.55 31.63 26.45
N PHE A 262 -17.40 32.08 26.93
CA PHE A 262 -16.32 31.17 27.32
C PHE A 262 -16.44 30.88 28.81
N ASP A 263 -16.52 29.61 29.19
CA ASP A 263 -16.65 29.21 30.61
C ASP A 263 -15.92 27.89 30.87
N THR A 264 -15.56 27.68 32.12
CA THR A 264 -14.88 26.44 32.56
C THR A 264 -15.86 25.34 32.95
N SER A 265 -17.15 25.66 33.02
CA SER A 265 -18.23 24.81 33.55
C SER A 265 -19.32 24.46 32.52
N CYS A 266 -19.12 24.80 31.23
CA CYS A 266 -20.07 24.30 30.25
C CYS A 266 -20.03 22.75 30.23
#